data_278530b0bddafd2492f9e4452f9e3fe2
#
_entry.id   278530b0bddafd2492f9e4452f9e3fe2
#
_cell.length_a   1.000
_cell.length_b   1.000
_cell.length_c   1.000
_cell.angle_alpha   90.00
_cell.angle_beta   90.00
_cell.angle_gamma   90.00
#
_symmetry.space_group_name_H-M   'P 1'
#
loop_
_entity.id
_entity.type
_entity.pdbx_description
1 polymer ?
#
loop_
_entity_poly.entity_id
_entity_poly.type
_entity_poly.pdbx_seq_one_letter_code
_entity_poly.pdbx_strand_id
1 'polypeptide(L)'
;MAKYKYQIGTFNLFDYAGVERHLEKMAAKGWQFDSIGSFGWKYKKAEPAQVKYSVTYIPEASDFDPEPLEKQKEIEAYCEEAGWKKVGSWLQMLIFCSDNPEAVPIETDEELRLGFIEKSMKKNLLVSHGLLLLVFVLNMFTTFSTAKRNWVEFLSDSHRLWNTGVWMWGILILLIDLAFYFGWMHKAKKAVKEGLGCPAPKGYRYWNWMAWCGLAVLILGLIASYTSGMLWFMVVYLTGIFFIIFGIRKVQMKLKKKGFSKEGNWAVTMILCVVLSLLFVGGAVAAVMVFDISLTGKKEPAGTILLNGKEWKIYQDTLPLYVEDFAETGYSGSSREAREQSSFFVGYGDYEEYLFEGQKVTSVKVANTYEVITVKTKFLYNFLLGAFYEREFRHSDDAEKQKTEYRAVYEAESGTMYRQYYEGLPVVHDWLILTENKIVSMHLYLDDLTEEQMKKIVDKFAE
;
A
#
# COMPACT_ATOMS: atom_id res chain seq x y z
N MET A 1 27.79 -10.72 28.72
CA MET A 1 27.05 -11.64 27.81
C MET A 1 25.57 -11.34 27.88
N ALA A 2 24.83 -11.36 26.74
CA ALA A 2 23.40 -11.03 26.71
C ALA A 2 22.58 -12.02 27.56
N LYS A 3 21.78 -11.51 28.49
CA LYS A 3 20.91 -12.28 29.39
C LYS A 3 19.67 -12.82 28.67
N TYR A 4 19.24 -12.14 27.58
CA TYR A 4 18.06 -12.48 26.77
C TYR A 4 18.40 -12.48 25.30
N LYS A 5 17.67 -13.29 24.53
CA LYS A 5 17.71 -13.34 23.07
C LYS A 5 16.27 -13.19 22.55
N TYR A 6 16.10 -12.37 21.51
CA TYR A 6 14.82 -12.19 20.83
C TYR A 6 14.90 -12.79 19.42
N GLN A 7 13.83 -13.42 19.00
CA GLN A 7 13.73 -14.01 17.67
C GLN A 7 12.32 -13.78 17.13
N ILE A 8 12.24 -13.26 15.93
CA ILE A 8 10.96 -13.17 15.22
C ILE A 8 10.50 -14.59 14.91
N GLY A 9 9.33 -14.96 15.43
CA GLY A 9 8.73 -16.28 15.17
C GLY A 9 8.23 -16.36 13.74
N THR A 10 8.63 -17.39 13.03
CA THR A 10 8.20 -17.68 11.65
C THR A 10 7.31 -18.93 11.58
N PHE A 11 6.58 -19.21 12.65
CA PHE A 11 5.71 -20.36 12.76
C PHE A 11 4.26 -19.97 12.57
N ASN A 12 3.51 -20.85 11.93
CA ASN A 12 2.05 -20.75 11.92
C ASN A 12 1.44 -21.40 13.16
N LEU A 13 0.24 -20.94 13.51
CA LEU A 13 -0.50 -21.52 14.63
C LEU A 13 -0.79 -23.01 14.46
N PHE A 14 -0.78 -23.56 13.25
CA PHE A 14 -0.94 -24.97 12.96
C PHE A 14 0.35 -25.79 12.90
N ASP A 15 1.54 -25.16 12.97
CA ASP A 15 2.84 -25.82 12.93
C ASP A 15 3.36 -26.18 14.33
N TYR A 16 2.56 -26.89 15.11
CA TYR A 16 2.92 -27.29 16.47
C TYR A 16 4.22 -28.07 16.51
N ALA A 17 4.41 -29.05 15.60
CA ALA A 17 5.63 -29.86 15.57
C ALA A 17 6.88 -29.06 15.18
N GLY A 18 6.73 -27.99 14.38
CA GLY A 18 7.82 -27.06 14.11
C GLY A 18 8.17 -26.22 15.31
N VAL A 19 7.17 -25.77 16.07
CA VAL A 19 7.35 -25.04 17.33
C VAL A 19 8.07 -25.91 18.36
N GLU A 20 7.60 -27.11 18.63
CA GLU A 20 8.20 -28.06 19.58
C GLU A 20 9.69 -28.29 19.25
N ARG A 21 10.00 -28.72 18.03
CA ARG A 21 11.37 -28.97 17.58
C ARG A 21 12.27 -27.74 17.65
N HIS A 22 11.70 -26.56 17.40
CA HIS A 22 12.48 -25.32 17.50
C HIS A 22 12.86 -25.00 18.93
N LEU A 23 11.90 -25.13 19.86
CA LEU A 23 12.12 -24.87 21.28
C LEU A 23 13.12 -25.86 21.89
N GLU A 24 13.03 -27.15 21.53
CA GLU A 24 14.00 -28.19 21.91
C GLU A 24 15.42 -27.85 21.41
N LYS A 25 15.56 -27.43 20.14
CA LYS A 25 16.86 -26.99 19.58
C LYS A 25 17.41 -25.75 20.29
N MET A 26 16.55 -24.84 20.73
CA MET A 26 16.97 -23.65 21.47
C MET A 26 17.43 -24.01 22.88
N ALA A 27 16.71 -24.89 23.58
CA ALA A 27 17.09 -25.40 24.90
C ALA A 27 18.44 -26.14 24.85
N ALA A 28 18.66 -26.99 23.84
CA ALA A 28 19.95 -27.67 23.63
C ALA A 28 21.13 -26.70 23.37
N LYS A 29 20.86 -25.46 22.92
CA LYS A 29 21.86 -24.39 22.75
C LYS A 29 22.00 -23.47 23.98
N GLY A 30 21.36 -23.79 25.09
CA GLY A 30 21.38 -23.00 26.31
C GLY A 30 20.48 -21.75 26.26
N TRP A 31 19.38 -21.81 25.47
CA TRP A 31 18.37 -20.76 25.36
C TRP A 31 16.99 -21.32 25.71
N GLN A 32 16.58 -21.12 26.96
CA GLN A 32 15.26 -21.54 27.41
C GLN A 32 14.18 -20.53 27.01
N PHE A 33 13.04 -21.01 26.54
CA PHE A 33 11.89 -20.18 26.21
C PHE A 33 11.38 -19.44 27.44
N ASP A 34 11.18 -18.11 27.33
CA ASP A 34 10.73 -17.25 28.42
C ASP A 34 9.29 -16.76 28.19
N SER A 35 9.04 -16.19 27.02
CA SER A 35 7.71 -15.62 26.68
C SER A 35 7.59 -15.28 25.19
N ILE A 36 6.36 -15.02 24.75
CA ILE A 36 6.06 -14.41 23.45
C ILE A 36 5.60 -12.97 23.70
N GLY A 37 6.38 -12.02 23.19
CA GLY A 37 6.09 -10.60 23.29
C GLY A 37 5.79 -9.95 21.94
N SER A 38 5.55 -8.64 21.96
CA SER A 38 5.27 -7.85 20.75
C SER A 38 6.41 -7.87 19.71
N PHE A 39 7.64 -8.14 20.15
CA PHE A 39 8.83 -8.22 19.29
C PHE A 39 9.24 -9.65 18.94
N GLY A 40 8.37 -10.63 19.16
CA GLY A 40 8.62 -12.04 18.88
C GLY A 40 8.87 -12.88 20.12
N TRP A 41 9.56 -13.98 19.90
CA TRP A 41 9.86 -14.99 20.93
C TRP A 41 11.07 -14.57 21.73
N LYS A 42 10.96 -14.58 23.06
CA LYS A 42 12.00 -14.21 24.01
C LYS A 42 12.54 -15.45 24.68
N TYR A 43 13.85 -15.55 24.71
CA TYR A 43 14.58 -16.64 25.36
C TYR A 43 15.47 -16.08 26.44
N LYS A 44 15.59 -16.81 27.54
CA LYS A 44 16.52 -16.54 28.65
C LYS A 44 17.74 -17.47 28.52
N LYS A 45 18.92 -16.97 28.79
CA LYS A 45 20.12 -17.79 28.82
C LYS A 45 20.04 -18.77 29.99
N ALA A 46 20.25 -20.05 29.71
CA ALA A 46 20.26 -21.15 30.67
C ALA A 46 21.41 -22.11 30.30
N GLU A 47 21.63 -23.14 31.11
CA GLU A 47 22.51 -24.22 30.71
C GLU A 47 21.90 -25.05 29.59
N PRO A 48 22.70 -25.55 28.64
CA PRO A 48 22.21 -26.47 27.61
C PRO A 48 21.54 -27.70 28.23
N ALA A 49 20.30 -27.94 27.88
CA ALA A 49 19.52 -29.05 28.42
C ALA A 49 18.73 -29.75 27.31
N GLN A 50 18.53 -31.05 27.45
CA GLN A 50 17.61 -31.84 26.65
C GLN A 50 16.23 -31.80 27.29
N VAL A 51 15.45 -30.80 26.93
CA VAL A 51 14.10 -30.59 27.46
C VAL A 51 13.13 -30.93 26.36
N LYS A 52 12.05 -31.61 26.69
CA LYS A 52 10.94 -31.91 25.76
C LYS A 52 9.90 -30.81 25.80
N TYR A 53 9.40 -30.42 24.64
CA TYR A 53 8.29 -29.48 24.54
C TYR A 53 7.05 -30.18 23.96
N SER A 54 5.88 -29.83 24.46
CA SER A 54 4.60 -30.26 23.93
C SER A 54 3.63 -29.09 23.81
N VAL A 55 2.88 -29.09 22.72
CA VAL A 55 1.93 -28.03 22.36
C VAL A 55 0.53 -28.61 22.33
N THR A 56 -0.40 -27.95 23.00
CA THR A 56 -1.83 -28.22 22.91
C THR A 56 -2.63 -26.96 22.62
N TYR A 57 -3.91 -27.09 22.29
CA TYR A 57 -4.75 -25.98 21.88
C TYR A 57 -6.01 -25.88 22.74
N ILE A 58 -6.41 -24.64 23.06
CA ILE A 58 -7.71 -24.29 23.62
C ILE A 58 -8.45 -23.43 22.61
N PRO A 59 -9.29 -24.02 21.72
CA PRO A 59 -9.95 -23.27 20.63
C PRO A 59 -10.86 -22.15 21.13
N GLU A 60 -11.43 -22.29 22.31
CA GLU A 60 -12.31 -21.32 22.93
C GLU A 60 -11.58 -20.09 23.45
N ALA A 61 -10.28 -20.21 23.75
CA ALA A 61 -9.48 -19.11 24.32
C ALA A 61 -9.47 -17.87 23.42
N SER A 62 -9.47 -16.70 24.03
CA SER A 62 -9.45 -15.41 23.38
C SER A 62 -8.47 -14.47 24.09
N ASP A 63 -7.91 -13.51 23.36
CA ASP A 63 -7.10 -12.45 23.95
C ASP A 63 -7.88 -11.56 24.92
N PHE A 64 -9.22 -11.61 24.88
CA PHE A 64 -10.10 -10.82 25.74
C PHE A 64 -10.53 -11.59 27.00
N ASP A 65 -10.28 -12.89 27.10
CA ASP A 65 -10.66 -13.69 28.25
C ASP A 65 -9.89 -13.24 29.51
N PRO A 66 -10.52 -13.29 30.70
CA PRO A 66 -9.81 -13.04 31.95
C PRO A 66 -8.68 -14.03 32.19
N GLU A 67 -7.65 -13.63 32.92
CA GLU A 67 -6.53 -14.48 33.28
C GLU A 67 -6.63 -14.90 34.76
N PRO A 68 -6.43 -16.19 35.02
CA PRO A 68 -6.39 -17.32 34.11
C PRO A 68 -7.80 -17.85 33.77
N LEU A 69 -7.98 -18.34 32.55
CA LEU A 69 -9.24 -18.98 32.15
C LEU A 69 -9.44 -20.27 32.96
N GLU A 70 -10.63 -20.54 33.52
CA GLU A 70 -10.89 -21.71 34.36
C GLU A 70 -10.49 -23.03 33.67
N LYS A 71 -10.93 -23.23 32.45
CA LYS A 71 -10.57 -24.40 31.62
C LYS A 71 -9.06 -24.53 31.40
N GLN A 72 -8.33 -23.42 31.36
CA GLN A 72 -6.88 -23.41 31.23
C GLN A 72 -6.21 -23.88 32.53
N LYS A 73 -6.74 -23.50 33.69
CA LYS A 73 -6.25 -23.98 35.00
C LYS A 73 -6.41 -25.49 35.16
N GLU A 74 -7.57 -26.03 34.74
CA GLU A 74 -7.82 -27.47 34.76
C GLU A 74 -6.79 -28.20 33.90
N ILE A 75 -6.57 -27.76 32.65
CA ILE A 75 -5.60 -28.38 31.74
C ILE A 75 -4.16 -28.23 32.34
N GLU A 76 -3.83 -27.10 32.90
CA GLU A 76 -2.52 -26.89 33.54
C GLU A 76 -2.31 -27.85 34.72
N ALA A 77 -3.32 -28.04 35.57
CA ALA A 77 -3.23 -28.95 36.72
C ALA A 77 -3.03 -30.42 36.27
N TYR A 78 -3.80 -30.87 35.27
CA TYR A 78 -3.59 -32.22 34.69
C TYR A 78 -2.22 -32.41 34.08
N CYS A 79 -1.70 -31.35 33.38
CA CYS A 79 -0.39 -31.41 32.77
C CYS A 79 0.71 -31.43 33.83
N GLU A 80 0.56 -30.67 34.92
CA GLU A 80 1.53 -30.66 36.03
C GLU A 80 1.62 -32.02 36.72
N GLU A 81 0.51 -32.69 36.97
CA GLU A 81 0.49 -34.06 37.51
C GLU A 81 1.19 -35.07 36.57
N ALA A 82 1.13 -34.84 35.25
CA ALA A 82 1.85 -35.62 34.26
C ALA A 82 3.32 -35.19 34.02
N GLY A 83 3.86 -34.28 34.83
CA GLY A 83 5.24 -33.83 34.77
C GLY A 83 5.52 -32.74 33.71
N TRP A 84 4.49 -32.06 33.23
CA TRP A 84 4.57 -30.98 32.25
C TRP A 84 4.39 -29.62 32.93
N LYS A 85 5.32 -28.68 32.71
CA LYS A 85 5.21 -27.30 33.20
C LYS A 85 4.80 -26.38 32.06
N LYS A 86 3.76 -25.56 32.26
CA LYS A 86 3.42 -24.50 31.32
C LYS A 86 4.52 -23.43 31.27
N VAL A 87 5.02 -23.14 30.08
CA VAL A 87 6.06 -22.12 29.85
C VAL A 87 5.56 -20.94 29.06
N GLY A 88 4.41 -21.03 28.39
CA GLY A 88 3.81 -19.90 27.69
C GLY A 88 2.54 -20.24 26.92
N SER A 89 1.99 -19.21 26.29
CA SER A 89 0.83 -19.33 25.41
C SER A 89 0.98 -18.40 24.22
N TRP A 90 0.42 -18.80 23.09
CA TRP A 90 0.34 -18.01 21.88
C TRP A 90 -1.03 -18.18 21.21
N LEU A 91 -1.88 -17.17 21.35
CA LEU A 91 -3.29 -17.25 20.97
C LEU A 91 -3.98 -18.43 21.67
N GLN A 92 -4.47 -19.42 20.91
CA GLN A 92 -5.08 -20.64 21.43
C GLN A 92 -4.05 -21.74 21.75
N MET A 93 -2.79 -21.54 21.40
CA MET A 93 -1.72 -22.52 21.64
C MET A 93 -1.16 -22.38 23.04
N LEU A 94 -1.12 -23.47 23.81
CA LEU A 94 -0.40 -23.58 25.09
C LEU A 94 0.89 -24.35 24.85
N ILE A 95 1.97 -23.88 25.46
CA ILE A 95 3.31 -24.46 25.34
C ILE A 95 3.73 -24.96 26.72
N PHE A 96 4.06 -26.24 26.77
CA PHE A 96 4.54 -26.92 27.96
C PHE A 96 5.97 -27.43 27.76
N CYS A 97 6.72 -27.60 28.84
CA CYS A 97 8.01 -28.27 28.82
C CYS A 97 8.08 -29.33 29.91
N SER A 98 8.87 -30.38 29.67
CA SER A 98 9.22 -31.40 30.65
C SER A 98 10.74 -31.61 30.65
N ASP A 99 11.29 -31.75 31.83
CA ASP A 99 12.72 -32.07 32.00
C ASP A 99 13.01 -33.58 31.73
N ASN A 100 11.92 -34.39 31.54
CA ASN A 100 12.04 -35.79 31.16
C ASN A 100 12.06 -35.92 29.63
N PRO A 101 13.17 -36.35 29.00
CA PRO A 101 13.22 -36.52 27.52
C PRO A 101 12.26 -37.57 26.98
N GLU A 102 11.84 -38.53 27.80
CA GLU A 102 10.92 -39.61 27.44
C GLU A 102 9.46 -39.32 27.84
N ALA A 103 9.14 -38.07 28.18
CA ALA A 103 7.78 -37.67 28.52
C ALA A 103 6.83 -37.92 27.36
N VAL A 104 5.68 -38.55 27.62
CA VAL A 104 4.63 -38.78 26.63
C VAL A 104 4.02 -37.43 26.24
N PRO A 105 3.81 -37.13 24.96
CA PRO A 105 3.15 -35.89 24.54
C PRO A 105 1.80 -35.71 25.22
N ILE A 106 1.43 -34.44 25.53
CA ILE A 106 0.16 -34.11 26.20
C ILE A 106 -1.02 -34.56 25.35
N GLU A 107 -0.94 -34.39 24.04
CA GLU A 107 -1.97 -34.81 23.10
C GLU A 107 -1.49 -36.05 22.33
N THR A 108 -2.07 -37.20 22.61
CA THR A 108 -1.73 -38.48 21.97
C THR A 108 -2.72 -38.84 20.86
N ASP A 109 -3.93 -38.27 20.90
CA ASP A 109 -4.96 -38.45 19.88
C ASP A 109 -4.80 -37.43 18.76
N GLU A 110 -4.30 -37.87 17.63
CA GLU A 110 -4.03 -37.01 16.45
C GLU A 110 -5.34 -36.49 15.80
N GLU A 111 -6.47 -37.22 15.92
CA GLU A 111 -7.75 -36.74 15.39
C GLU A 111 -8.30 -35.60 16.24
N LEU A 112 -8.23 -35.74 17.55
CA LEU A 112 -8.63 -34.73 18.52
C LEU A 112 -7.76 -33.47 18.38
N ARG A 113 -6.42 -33.64 18.28
CA ARG A 113 -5.45 -32.57 18.05
C ARG A 113 -5.79 -31.81 16.76
N LEU A 114 -6.02 -32.50 15.65
CA LEU A 114 -6.37 -31.88 14.37
C LEU A 114 -7.69 -31.11 14.45
N GLY A 115 -8.68 -31.64 15.19
CA GLY A 115 -9.94 -30.95 15.46
C GLY A 115 -9.76 -29.64 16.22
N PHE A 116 -8.88 -29.61 17.22
CA PHE A 116 -8.55 -28.38 17.96
C PHE A 116 -7.80 -27.36 17.09
N ILE A 117 -6.85 -27.81 16.28
CA ILE A 117 -6.16 -26.97 15.31
C ILE A 117 -7.17 -26.36 14.33
N GLU A 118 -8.05 -27.15 13.74
CA GLU A 118 -9.06 -26.68 12.78
C GLU A 118 -9.98 -25.60 13.40
N LYS A 119 -10.48 -25.83 14.61
CA LYS A 119 -11.31 -24.85 15.34
C LYS A 119 -10.55 -23.57 15.64
N SER A 120 -9.30 -23.67 16.07
CA SER A 120 -8.43 -22.52 16.37
C SER A 120 -8.12 -21.70 15.11
N MET A 121 -7.83 -22.38 13.99
CA MET A 121 -7.55 -21.74 12.72
C MET A 121 -8.78 -21.07 12.11
N LYS A 122 -9.98 -21.68 12.21
CA LYS A 122 -11.24 -21.04 11.80
C LYS A 122 -11.46 -19.73 12.54
N LYS A 123 -11.19 -19.68 13.83
CA LYS A 123 -11.40 -18.49 14.66
C LYS A 123 -10.39 -17.38 14.38
N ASN A 124 -9.14 -17.72 14.14
CA ASN A 124 -8.05 -16.74 13.98
C ASN A 124 -7.71 -16.48 12.52
N LEU A 125 -7.23 -17.50 11.80
CA LEU A 125 -6.73 -17.32 10.45
C LEU A 125 -7.85 -16.93 9.49
N LEU A 126 -8.94 -17.70 9.43
CA LEU A 126 -9.98 -17.46 8.43
C LEU A 126 -10.69 -16.13 8.65
N VAL A 127 -10.98 -15.77 9.91
CA VAL A 127 -11.65 -14.48 10.21
C VAL A 127 -10.72 -13.32 9.92
N SER A 128 -9.47 -13.36 10.40
CA SER A 128 -8.52 -12.25 10.19
C SER A 128 -8.13 -12.07 8.72
N HIS A 129 -7.85 -13.19 8.02
CA HIS A 129 -7.52 -13.13 6.58
C HIS A 129 -8.73 -12.71 5.74
N GLY A 130 -9.94 -13.18 6.09
CA GLY A 130 -11.17 -12.76 5.42
C GLY A 130 -11.43 -11.26 5.54
N LEU A 131 -11.29 -10.70 6.73
CA LEU A 131 -11.42 -9.25 6.95
C LEU A 131 -10.34 -8.45 6.22
N LEU A 132 -9.07 -8.89 6.28
CA LEU A 132 -7.98 -8.23 5.57
C LEU A 132 -8.15 -8.30 4.05
N LEU A 133 -8.57 -9.45 3.51
CA LEU A 133 -8.89 -9.60 2.09
C LEU A 133 -10.00 -8.64 1.67
N LEU A 134 -11.07 -8.55 2.46
CA LEU A 134 -12.15 -7.58 2.19
C LEU A 134 -11.62 -6.17 2.11
N VAL A 135 -10.81 -5.73 3.08
CA VAL A 135 -10.21 -4.38 3.09
C VAL A 135 -9.32 -4.18 1.86
N PHE A 136 -8.46 -5.14 1.52
CA PHE A 136 -7.55 -5.02 0.38
C PHE A 136 -8.30 -5.01 -0.96
N VAL A 137 -9.33 -5.84 -1.11
CA VAL A 137 -10.19 -5.86 -2.31
C VAL A 137 -10.95 -4.53 -2.46
N LEU A 138 -11.49 -3.98 -1.37
CA LEU A 138 -12.14 -2.67 -1.41
C LEU A 138 -11.16 -1.55 -1.81
N ASN A 139 -9.93 -1.57 -1.28
CA ASN A 139 -8.89 -0.62 -1.70
C ASN A 139 -8.52 -0.78 -3.18
N MET A 140 -8.41 -2.01 -3.68
CA MET A 140 -8.18 -2.26 -5.11
C MET A 140 -9.33 -1.76 -5.97
N PHE A 141 -10.57 -2.00 -5.54
CA PHE A 141 -11.75 -1.51 -6.24
C PHE A 141 -11.77 0.03 -6.34
N THR A 142 -11.50 0.74 -5.24
CA THR A 142 -11.41 2.20 -5.26
C THR A 142 -10.27 2.71 -6.13
N THR A 143 -9.10 2.05 -6.08
CA THR A 143 -7.94 2.37 -6.91
C THR A 143 -8.25 2.22 -8.40
N PHE A 144 -8.86 1.09 -8.81
CA PHE A 144 -9.24 0.87 -10.20
C PHE A 144 -10.36 1.82 -10.66
N SER A 145 -11.33 2.10 -9.80
CA SER A 145 -12.39 3.07 -10.10
C SER A 145 -11.84 4.48 -10.35
N THR A 146 -10.80 4.85 -9.61
CA THR A 146 -10.09 6.12 -9.81
C THR A 146 -9.22 6.09 -11.07
N ALA A 147 -8.46 5.01 -11.28
CA ALA A 147 -7.63 4.82 -12.47
C ALA A 147 -8.45 4.88 -13.76
N LYS A 148 -9.65 4.27 -13.79
CA LYS A 148 -10.56 4.30 -14.94
C LYS A 148 -10.99 5.73 -15.33
N ARG A 149 -10.96 6.67 -14.38
CA ARG A 149 -11.27 8.08 -14.70
C ARG A 149 -10.12 8.78 -15.42
N ASN A 150 -8.86 8.45 -15.11
CA ASN A 150 -7.69 9.01 -15.76
C ASN A 150 -6.50 8.04 -15.68
N TRP A 151 -6.39 7.16 -16.67
CA TRP A 151 -5.29 6.20 -16.76
C TRP A 151 -3.92 6.85 -16.93
N VAL A 152 -3.86 7.99 -17.63
CA VAL A 152 -2.61 8.73 -17.84
C VAL A 152 -2.05 9.19 -16.52
N GLU A 153 -2.85 9.89 -15.71
CA GLU A 153 -2.46 10.37 -14.39
C GLU A 153 -2.13 9.22 -13.44
N PHE A 154 -2.91 8.13 -13.48
CA PHE A 154 -2.66 6.96 -12.65
C PHE A 154 -1.32 6.28 -12.99
N LEU A 155 -1.03 6.08 -14.27
CA LEU A 155 0.18 5.39 -14.72
C LEU A 155 1.44 6.27 -14.64
N SER A 156 1.31 7.59 -14.63
CA SER A 156 2.43 8.51 -14.45
C SER A 156 2.80 8.75 -12.98
N ASP A 157 1.91 8.44 -12.04
CA ASP A 157 2.15 8.61 -10.60
C ASP A 157 2.85 7.38 -10.00
N SER A 158 4.16 7.49 -9.78
CA SER A 158 4.98 6.44 -9.15
C SER A 158 4.45 6.01 -7.78
N HIS A 159 3.96 6.96 -6.96
CA HIS A 159 3.44 6.64 -5.63
C HIS A 159 2.18 5.76 -5.72
N ARG A 160 1.24 6.08 -6.62
CA ARG A 160 0.02 5.27 -6.84
C ARG A 160 0.37 3.86 -7.33
N LEU A 161 1.37 3.71 -8.20
CA LEU A 161 1.81 2.40 -8.69
C LEU A 161 2.42 1.55 -7.59
N TRP A 162 3.34 2.09 -6.80
CA TRP A 162 3.93 1.37 -5.67
C TRP A 162 2.89 0.99 -4.62
N ASN A 163 1.98 1.92 -4.29
CA ASN A 163 0.88 1.65 -3.36
C ASN A 163 -0.04 0.53 -3.87
N THR A 164 -0.39 0.55 -5.15
CA THR A 164 -1.18 -0.53 -5.78
C THR A 164 -0.45 -1.86 -5.71
N GLY A 165 0.87 -1.87 -5.96
CA GLY A 165 1.71 -3.05 -5.81
C GLY A 165 1.68 -3.63 -4.39
N VAL A 166 1.70 -2.78 -3.36
CA VAL A 166 1.59 -3.20 -1.94
C VAL A 166 0.26 -3.91 -1.67
N TRP A 167 -0.86 -3.35 -2.16
CA TRP A 167 -2.18 -3.98 -1.99
C TRP A 167 -2.30 -5.30 -2.73
N MET A 168 -1.84 -5.36 -3.98
CA MET A 168 -1.85 -6.61 -4.78
C MET A 168 -0.99 -7.69 -4.13
N TRP A 169 0.20 -7.33 -3.65
CA TRP A 169 1.09 -8.26 -2.96
C TRP A 169 0.49 -8.75 -1.65
N GLY A 170 -0.18 -7.86 -0.90
CA GLY A 170 -0.91 -8.21 0.31
C GLY A 170 -2.01 -9.25 0.05
N ILE A 171 -2.82 -9.06 -0.99
CA ILE A 171 -3.83 -10.04 -1.41
C ILE A 171 -3.17 -11.38 -1.74
N LEU A 172 -2.09 -11.37 -2.51
CA LEU A 172 -1.36 -12.57 -2.91
C LEU A 172 -0.82 -13.33 -1.69
N ILE A 173 -0.22 -12.65 -0.71
CA ILE A 173 0.25 -13.25 0.53
C ILE A 173 -0.90 -13.95 1.26
N LEU A 174 -2.02 -13.24 1.47
CA LEU A 174 -3.16 -13.80 2.20
C LEU A 174 -3.76 -15.03 1.49
N LEU A 175 -3.89 -14.99 0.17
CA LEU A 175 -4.40 -16.12 -0.61
C LEU A 175 -3.46 -17.33 -0.55
N ILE A 176 -2.15 -17.10 -0.58
CA ILE A 176 -1.17 -18.19 -0.50
C ILE A 176 -1.15 -18.78 0.92
N ASP A 177 -1.22 -17.95 1.97
CA ASP A 177 -1.34 -18.45 3.34
C ASP A 177 -2.57 -19.34 3.53
N LEU A 178 -3.71 -18.93 2.98
CA LEU A 178 -4.92 -19.75 2.98
C LEU A 178 -4.72 -21.04 2.18
N ALA A 179 -4.11 -20.99 1.01
CA ALA A 179 -3.84 -22.17 0.19
C ALA A 179 -2.89 -23.15 0.90
N PHE A 180 -1.86 -22.65 1.58
CA PHE A 180 -0.98 -23.49 2.41
C PHE A 180 -1.74 -24.15 3.55
N TYR A 181 -2.58 -23.41 4.26
CA TYR A 181 -3.40 -23.97 5.34
C TYR A 181 -4.36 -25.05 4.84
N PHE A 182 -5.15 -24.77 3.80
CA PHE A 182 -6.11 -25.75 3.28
C PHE A 182 -5.42 -26.97 2.69
N GLY A 183 -4.30 -26.77 1.97
CA GLY A 183 -3.51 -27.86 1.42
C GLY A 183 -2.89 -28.73 2.52
N TRP A 184 -2.38 -28.13 3.59
CA TRP A 184 -1.88 -28.86 4.76
C TRP A 184 -3.00 -29.60 5.48
N MET A 185 -4.13 -28.93 5.75
CA MET A 185 -5.29 -29.52 6.45
C MET A 185 -5.85 -30.74 5.70
N HIS A 186 -5.94 -30.66 4.36
CA HIS A 186 -6.38 -31.79 3.54
C HIS A 186 -5.43 -32.98 3.69
N LYS A 187 -4.12 -32.76 3.63
CA LYS A 187 -3.10 -33.81 3.81
C LYS A 187 -3.11 -34.36 5.24
N ALA A 188 -3.28 -33.51 6.25
CA ALA A 188 -3.34 -33.90 7.66
C ALA A 188 -4.57 -34.79 7.93
N LYS A 189 -5.76 -34.41 7.44
CA LYS A 189 -6.99 -35.22 7.56
C LYS A 189 -6.85 -36.60 6.90
N LYS A 190 -6.16 -36.65 5.75
CA LYS A 190 -5.92 -37.94 5.08
C LYS A 190 -4.95 -38.83 5.88
N ALA A 191 -3.82 -38.25 6.35
CA ALA A 191 -2.81 -38.97 7.12
C ALA A 191 -3.37 -39.52 8.43
N VAL A 192 -4.17 -38.73 9.17
CA VAL A 192 -4.81 -39.17 10.43
C VAL A 192 -5.79 -40.31 10.19
N LYS A 193 -6.60 -40.26 9.11
CA LYS A 193 -7.50 -41.37 8.73
C LYS A 193 -6.77 -42.67 8.40
N GLU A 194 -5.51 -42.55 7.89
CA GLU A 194 -4.64 -43.69 7.60
C GLU A 194 -3.86 -44.18 8.84
N GLY A 195 -4.09 -43.60 10.03
CA GLY A 195 -3.40 -43.91 11.27
C GLY A 195 -1.98 -43.36 11.33
N LEU A 196 -1.65 -42.41 10.46
CA LEU A 196 -0.40 -41.70 10.45
C LEU A 196 -0.49 -40.38 11.27
N GLY A 197 0.60 -39.95 11.84
CA GLY A 197 0.64 -38.65 12.53
C GLY A 197 0.49 -37.43 11.57
N CYS A 198 0.12 -36.27 12.12
CA CYS A 198 -0.02 -35.05 11.35
C CYS A 198 1.29 -34.68 10.65
N PRO A 199 1.28 -34.44 9.32
CA PRO A 199 2.48 -34.09 8.58
C PRO A 199 2.95 -32.67 8.94
N ALA A 200 4.27 -32.48 9.04
CA ALA A 200 4.83 -31.15 9.18
C ALA A 200 4.57 -30.29 7.94
N PRO A 201 4.21 -28.99 8.08
CA PRO A 201 4.03 -28.09 6.95
C PRO A 201 5.41 -27.82 6.27
N LYS A 202 5.60 -28.36 5.06
CA LYS A 202 6.82 -28.20 4.28
C LYS A 202 6.73 -26.94 3.41
N GLY A 203 7.84 -26.18 3.29
CA GLY A 203 7.96 -25.05 2.37
C GLY A 203 7.39 -23.72 2.87
N TYR A 204 6.53 -23.71 3.89
CA TYR A 204 5.89 -22.50 4.41
C TYR A 204 6.92 -21.44 4.88
N ARG A 205 7.96 -21.87 5.58
CA ARG A 205 9.00 -20.95 6.09
C ARG A 205 9.75 -20.22 4.96
N TYR A 206 10.04 -20.91 3.86
CA TYR A 206 10.69 -20.32 2.68
C TYR A 206 9.76 -19.32 2.01
N TRP A 207 8.48 -19.70 1.81
CA TRP A 207 7.47 -18.82 1.26
C TRP A 207 7.27 -17.56 2.10
N ASN A 208 7.15 -17.69 3.41
CA ASN A 208 6.99 -16.57 4.32
C ASN A 208 8.19 -15.60 4.23
N TRP A 209 9.41 -16.10 4.14
CA TRP A 209 10.59 -15.26 3.94
C TRP A 209 10.52 -14.50 2.61
N MET A 210 10.18 -15.16 1.49
CA MET A 210 10.02 -14.52 0.19
C MET A 210 8.92 -13.45 0.22
N ALA A 211 7.79 -13.73 0.88
CA ALA A 211 6.67 -12.80 1.02
C ALA A 211 7.09 -11.51 1.74
N TRP A 212 7.84 -11.64 2.84
CA TRP A 212 8.37 -10.49 3.57
C TRP A 212 9.43 -9.71 2.79
N CYS A 213 10.30 -10.40 2.06
CA CYS A 213 11.27 -9.73 1.18
C CYS A 213 10.58 -8.96 0.06
N GLY A 214 9.60 -9.55 -0.61
CA GLY A 214 8.82 -8.87 -1.64
C GLY A 214 8.07 -7.65 -1.10
N LEU A 215 7.44 -7.78 0.08
CA LEU A 215 6.77 -6.67 0.74
C LEU A 215 7.76 -5.55 1.11
N ALA A 216 8.94 -5.89 1.60
CA ALA A 216 9.97 -4.91 1.93
C ALA A 216 10.43 -4.12 0.70
N VAL A 217 10.62 -4.77 -0.45
CA VAL A 217 10.96 -4.10 -1.71
C VAL A 217 9.87 -3.13 -2.14
N LEU A 218 8.59 -3.54 -2.06
CA LEU A 218 7.46 -2.69 -2.40
C LEU A 218 7.34 -1.48 -1.46
N ILE A 219 7.55 -1.69 -0.16
CA ILE A 219 7.54 -0.60 0.83
C ILE A 219 8.70 0.36 0.59
N LEU A 220 9.90 -0.13 0.28
CA LEU A 220 11.04 0.73 -0.06
C LEU A 220 10.77 1.55 -1.33
N GLY A 221 10.18 0.95 -2.37
CA GLY A 221 9.76 1.66 -3.57
C GLY A 221 8.71 2.74 -3.27
N LEU A 222 7.73 2.41 -2.43
CA LEU A 222 6.72 3.36 -1.96
C LEU A 222 7.37 4.54 -1.20
N ILE A 223 8.28 4.25 -0.27
CA ILE A 223 9.02 5.29 0.48
C ILE A 223 9.82 6.18 -0.47
N ALA A 224 10.52 5.60 -1.45
CA ALA A 224 11.31 6.34 -2.42
C ALA A 224 10.45 7.24 -3.35
N SER A 225 9.16 6.96 -3.48
CA SER A 225 8.23 7.78 -4.27
C SER A 225 7.66 9.00 -3.54
N TYR A 226 7.91 9.12 -2.21
CA TYR A 226 7.46 10.26 -1.43
C TYR A 226 8.43 11.45 -1.51
N THR A 227 7.87 12.67 -1.47
CA THR A 227 8.65 13.88 -1.20
C THR A 227 9.14 13.92 0.24
N SER A 228 10.17 14.70 0.54
CA SER A 228 10.73 14.83 1.90
C SER A 228 9.68 15.25 2.94
N GLY A 229 8.81 16.19 2.61
CA GLY A 229 7.71 16.61 3.51
C GLY A 229 6.71 15.51 3.78
N MET A 230 6.32 14.77 2.74
CA MET A 230 5.39 13.65 2.84
C MET A 230 5.99 12.47 3.63
N LEU A 231 7.30 12.22 3.50
CA LEU A 231 8.02 11.22 4.30
C LEU A 231 7.97 11.55 5.80
N TRP A 232 8.25 12.79 6.19
CA TRP A 232 8.17 13.22 7.58
C TRP A 232 6.76 13.05 8.15
N PHE A 233 5.74 13.48 7.40
CA PHE A 233 4.35 13.27 7.80
C PHE A 233 4.03 11.78 8.00
N MET A 234 4.46 10.92 7.07
CA MET A 234 4.27 9.48 7.14
C MET A 234 4.96 8.86 8.37
N VAL A 235 6.21 9.27 8.68
CA VAL A 235 6.94 8.77 9.86
C VAL A 235 6.21 9.15 11.14
N VAL A 236 5.76 10.41 11.28
CA VAL A 236 4.99 10.88 12.44
C VAL A 236 3.67 10.11 12.54
N TYR A 237 2.97 9.93 11.43
CA TYR A 237 1.70 9.21 11.36
C TYR A 237 1.84 7.74 11.77
N LEU A 238 2.81 7.01 11.22
CA LEU A 238 3.06 5.60 11.56
C LEU A 238 3.51 5.45 13.03
N THR A 239 4.32 6.38 13.50
CA THR A 239 4.74 6.41 14.91
C THR A 239 3.54 6.62 15.85
N GLY A 240 2.62 7.52 15.50
CA GLY A 240 1.39 7.73 16.23
C GLY A 240 0.50 6.49 16.28
N ILE A 241 0.29 5.82 15.14
CA ILE A 241 -0.45 4.54 15.05
C ILE A 241 0.20 3.49 15.96
N PHE A 242 1.53 3.36 15.92
CA PHE A 242 2.25 2.42 16.77
C PHE A 242 1.98 2.66 18.26
N PHE A 243 2.04 3.90 18.72
CA PHE A 243 1.74 4.24 20.11
C PHE A 243 0.29 3.98 20.50
N ILE A 244 -0.66 4.24 19.59
CA ILE A 244 -2.07 3.93 19.81
C ILE A 244 -2.28 2.43 19.99
N ILE A 245 -1.78 1.61 19.07
CA ILE A 245 -1.89 0.15 19.14
C ILE A 245 -1.25 -0.37 20.43
N PHE A 246 -0.06 0.12 20.77
CA PHE A 246 0.64 -0.28 21.99
C PHE A 246 -0.13 0.12 23.26
N GLY A 247 -0.71 1.33 23.27
CA GLY A 247 -1.54 1.81 24.38
C GLY A 247 -2.80 0.97 24.57
N ILE A 248 -3.53 0.70 23.47
CA ILE A 248 -4.73 -0.15 23.49
C ILE A 248 -4.40 -1.54 24.01
N ARG A 249 -3.32 -2.16 23.53
CA ARG A 249 -2.88 -3.48 24.00
C ARG A 249 -2.52 -3.49 25.48
N LYS A 250 -1.90 -2.45 25.99
CA LYS A 250 -1.63 -2.30 27.43
C LYS A 250 -2.92 -2.23 28.26
N VAL A 251 -3.93 -1.49 27.79
CA VAL A 251 -5.22 -1.41 28.46
C VAL A 251 -5.90 -2.78 28.44
N GLN A 252 -6.01 -3.42 27.30
CA GLN A 252 -6.56 -4.77 27.13
C GLN A 252 -5.92 -5.78 28.09
N MET A 253 -4.59 -5.79 28.17
CA MET A 253 -3.86 -6.68 29.09
C MET A 253 -4.12 -6.36 30.58
N LYS A 254 -4.27 -5.07 30.94
CA LYS A 254 -4.63 -4.67 32.30
C LYS A 254 -6.04 -5.15 32.67
N LEU A 255 -7.00 -5.02 31.75
CA LEU A 255 -8.38 -5.49 31.96
C LEU A 255 -8.40 -7.02 32.13
N LYS A 256 -7.67 -7.73 31.30
CA LYS A 256 -7.50 -9.18 31.38
C LYS A 256 -6.98 -9.61 32.76
N LYS A 257 -5.90 -8.98 33.25
CA LYS A 257 -5.32 -9.26 34.57
C LYS A 257 -6.23 -8.89 35.75
N LYS A 258 -7.12 -7.91 35.56
CA LYS A 258 -8.11 -7.52 36.57
C LYS A 258 -9.35 -8.43 36.59
N GLY A 259 -9.40 -9.47 35.76
CA GLY A 259 -10.54 -10.40 35.69
C GLY A 259 -11.79 -9.83 35.05
N PHE A 260 -11.66 -8.79 34.20
CA PHE A 260 -12.81 -8.27 33.45
C PHE A 260 -13.40 -9.37 32.55
N SER A 261 -14.74 -9.38 32.43
CA SER A 261 -15.41 -10.31 31.53
C SER A 261 -14.91 -10.13 30.09
N LYS A 262 -15.00 -11.19 29.31
CA LYS A 262 -14.61 -11.20 27.90
C LYS A 262 -15.31 -10.09 27.10
N GLU A 263 -16.63 -9.99 27.27
CA GLU A 263 -17.48 -9.00 26.62
C GLU A 263 -17.12 -7.56 27.05
N GLY A 264 -16.88 -7.37 28.35
CA GLY A 264 -16.46 -6.07 28.88
C GLY A 264 -15.08 -5.63 28.37
N ASN A 265 -14.11 -6.53 28.35
CA ASN A 265 -12.77 -6.25 27.81
C ASN A 265 -12.84 -5.96 26.30
N TRP A 266 -13.61 -6.75 25.53
CA TRP A 266 -13.83 -6.51 24.11
C TRP A 266 -14.49 -5.15 23.86
N ALA A 267 -15.57 -4.84 24.54
CA ALA A 267 -16.29 -3.57 24.37
C ALA A 267 -15.41 -2.34 24.66
N VAL A 268 -14.70 -2.34 25.81
CA VAL A 268 -13.78 -1.25 26.17
C VAL A 268 -12.67 -1.11 25.12
N THR A 269 -12.09 -2.22 24.68
CA THR A 269 -11.02 -2.19 23.66
C THR A 269 -11.54 -1.63 22.34
N MET A 270 -12.74 -2.04 21.88
CA MET A 270 -13.34 -1.54 20.64
C MET A 270 -13.68 -0.04 20.70
N ILE A 271 -14.29 0.40 21.79
CA ILE A 271 -14.58 1.84 22.00
C ILE A 271 -13.27 2.64 21.95
N LEU A 272 -12.24 2.15 22.65
CA LEU A 272 -10.95 2.82 22.69
C LEU A 272 -10.28 2.87 21.30
N CYS A 273 -10.36 1.78 20.54
CA CYS A 273 -9.89 1.75 19.15
C CYS A 273 -10.59 2.82 18.30
N VAL A 274 -11.90 2.87 18.32
CA VAL A 274 -12.69 3.82 17.52
C VAL A 274 -12.39 5.26 17.94
N VAL A 275 -12.46 5.57 19.23
CA VAL A 275 -12.24 6.93 19.74
C VAL A 275 -10.82 7.42 19.44
N LEU A 276 -9.79 6.62 19.74
CA LEU A 276 -8.41 7.02 19.48
C LEU A 276 -8.11 7.14 17.99
N SER A 277 -8.69 6.28 17.14
CA SER A 277 -8.53 6.38 15.69
C SER A 277 -9.18 7.65 15.14
N LEU A 278 -10.39 7.98 15.58
CA LEU A 278 -11.08 9.22 15.16
C LEU A 278 -10.33 10.47 15.63
N LEU A 279 -9.86 10.49 16.89
CA LEU A 279 -9.08 11.62 17.40
C LEU A 279 -7.75 11.77 16.67
N PHE A 280 -7.10 10.66 16.32
CA PHE A 280 -5.82 10.68 15.61
C PHE A 280 -5.97 11.16 14.16
N VAL A 281 -6.96 10.64 13.43
CA VAL A 281 -7.24 11.07 12.05
C VAL A 281 -7.70 12.53 12.05
N GLY A 282 -8.62 12.91 12.92
CA GLY A 282 -9.08 14.29 13.06
C GLY A 282 -7.95 15.26 13.41
N GLY A 283 -7.07 14.86 14.33
CA GLY A 283 -5.88 15.63 14.70
C GLY A 283 -4.88 15.77 13.55
N ALA A 284 -4.67 14.72 12.77
CA ALA A 284 -3.80 14.77 11.59
C ALA A 284 -4.35 15.71 10.51
N VAL A 285 -5.65 15.64 10.23
CA VAL A 285 -6.32 16.56 9.29
C VAL A 285 -6.24 18.01 9.78
N ALA A 286 -6.53 18.24 11.05
CA ALA A 286 -6.43 19.58 11.65
C ALA A 286 -4.97 20.12 11.60
N ALA A 287 -3.97 19.27 11.86
CA ALA A 287 -2.58 19.67 11.78
C ALA A 287 -2.18 20.08 10.34
N VAL A 288 -2.62 19.34 9.33
CA VAL A 288 -2.40 19.70 7.92
C VAL A 288 -3.01 21.06 7.59
N MET A 289 -4.23 21.31 8.07
CA MET A 289 -4.96 22.57 7.81
C MET A 289 -4.35 23.77 8.58
N VAL A 290 -4.05 23.60 9.88
CA VAL A 290 -3.57 24.70 10.73
C VAL A 290 -2.13 25.08 10.40
N PHE A 291 -1.27 24.11 10.16
CA PHE A 291 0.15 24.35 9.86
C PHE A 291 0.42 24.54 8.37
N ASP A 292 -0.64 24.54 7.54
CA ASP A 292 -0.51 24.67 6.08
C ASP A 292 0.58 23.75 5.51
N ILE A 293 0.59 22.49 5.99
CA ILE A 293 1.57 21.49 5.59
C ILE A 293 1.28 21.11 4.14
N SER A 294 2.12 21.60 3.22
CA SER A 294 2.05 21.18 1.83
C SER A 294 2.57 19.76 1.69
N LEU A 295 1.67 18.81 1.47
CA LEU A 295 2.02 17.43 1.19
C LEU A 295 2.60 17.25 -0.23
N THR A 296 2.37 18.22 -1.13
CA THR A 296 2.77 18.19 -2.55
C THR A 296 3.96 19.10 -2.89
N GLY A 297 4.60 19.72 -1.91
CA GLY A 297 5.63 20.75 -2.15
C GLY A 297 4.98 22.05 -2.66
N LYS A 298 5.05 23.12 -1.89
CA LYS A 298 4.64 24.44 -2.38
C LYS A 298 5.69 24.94 -3.36
N LYS A 299 5.28 25.23 -4.59
CA LYS A 299 6.12 26.04 -5.47
C LYS A 299 6.14 27.46 -4.94
N GLU A 300 7.34 28.01 -4.78
CA GLU A 300 7.49 29.42 -4.47
C GLU A 300 7.28 30.23 -5.76
N PRO A 301 6.40 31.25 -5.73
CA PRO A 301 6.23 32.13 -6.88
C PRO A 301 7.50 32.94 -7.11
N ALA A 302 7.89 33.12 -8.37
CA ALA A 302 9.00 33.98 -8.75
C ALA A 302 8.72 35.49 -8.49
N GLY A 303 7.44 35.85 -8.40
CA GLY A 303 6.99 37.21 -8.11
C GLY A 303 5.47 37.30 -8.04
N THR A 304 4.98 38.53 -7.94
CA THR A 304 3.53 38.84 -7.99
C THR A 304 3.29 40.05 -8.92
N ILE A 305 2.16 40.04 -9.61
CA ILE A 305 1.63 41.18 -10.36
C ILE A 305 0.26 41.56 -9.85
N LEU A 306 -0.15 42.79 -10.10
CA LEU A 306 -1.51 43.25 -9.82
C LEU A 306 -2.39 43.07 -11.07
N LEU A 307 -3.28 42.13 -11.07
CA LEU A 307 -4.29 41.90 -12.09
C LEU A 307 -5.65 42.38 -11.60
N ASN A 308 -6.18 43.45 -12.21
CA ASN A 308 -7.46 44.04 -11.80
C ASN A 308 -7.53 44.38 -10.28
N GLY A 309 -6.42 44.81 -9.68
CA GLY A 309 -6.34 45.13 -8.25
C GLY A 309 -6.20 43.96 -7.30
N LYS A 310 -6.06 42.73 -7.81
CA LYS A 310 -5.74 41.51 -7.03
C LYS A 310 -4.33 41.05 -7.30
N GLU A 311 -3.64 40.61 -6.26
CA GLU A 311 -2.32 39.98 -6.41
C GLU A 311 -2.45 38.65 -7.12
N TRP A 312 -1.67 38.51 -8.20
CA TRP A 312 -1.54 37.26 -8.94
C TRP A 312 -0.08 36.78 -8.89
N LYS A 313 0.11 35.49 -8.52
CA LYS A 313 1.44 34.89 -8.40
C LYS A 313 1.97 34.54 -9.78
N ILE A 314 3.25 34.87 -10.01
CA ILE A 314 3.96 34.54 -11.24
C ILE A 314 4.92 33.38 -10.95
N TYR A 315 4.95 32.44 -11.86
CA TYR A 315 5.90 31.34 -11.88
C TYR A 315 6.82 31.45 -13.09
N GLN A 316 8.01 30.87 -12.99
CA GLN A 316 9.04 30.90 -14.06
C GLN A 316 9.64 29.49 -14.20
N ASP A 317 8.77 28.50 -14.39
CA ASP A 317 9.20 27.14 -14.65
C ASP A 317 9.75 27.01 -16.08
N THR A 318 10.59 26.01 -16.27
CA THR A 318 11.07 25.65 -17.62
C THR A 318 9.99 24.84 -18.33
N LEU A 319 9.65 25.25 -19.54
CA LEU A 319 8.68 24.55 -20.38
C LEU A 319 9.39 23.82 -21.52
N PRO A 320 8.86 22.68 -21.99
CA PRO A 320 9.34 22.05 -23.23
C PRO A 320 9.21 22.93 -24.47
N LEU A 321 8.15 23.73 -24.55
CA LEU A 321 7.88 24.62 -25.66
C LEU A 321 7.39 25.97 -25.13
N TYR A 322 7.98 27.05 -25.64
CA TYR A 322 7.56 28.42 -25.39
C TYR A 322 6.88 28.99 -26.64
N VAL A 323 5.96 29.95 -26.45
CA VAL A 323 5.37 30.67 -27.62
C VAL A 323 6.42 31.34 -28.45
N GLU A 324 7.47 31.89 -27.82
CA GLU A 324 8.61 32.54 -28.47
C GLU A 324 9.42 31.62 -29.41
N ASP A 325 9.32 30.28 -29.23
CA ASP A 325 10.02 29.29 -30.08
C ASP A 325 9.44 29.25 -31.50
N PHE A 326 8.15 29.59 -31.66
CA PHE A 326 7.46 29.48 -32.95
C PHE A 326 6.69 30.73 -33.40
N ALA A 327 6.47 31.72 -32.52
CA ALA A 327 5.76 32.93 -32.86
C ALA A 327 6.45 34.18 -32.24
N GLU A 328 6.43 35.30 -32.94
CA GLU A 328 6.87 36.58 -32.37
C GLU A 328 5.81 37.11 -31.41
N THR A 329 6.22 37.47 -30.18
CA THR A 329 5.34 38.01 -29.16
C THR A 329 5.71 39.45 -28.83
N GLY A 330 4.70 40.36 -28.79
CA GLY A 330 4.88 41.75 -28.37
C GLY A 330 4.78 41.95 -26.84
N TYR A 331 4.82 40.88 -26.04
CA TYR A 331 4.59 40.96 -24.61
C TYR A 331 5.89 41.12 -23.80
N SER A 332 5.84 41.90 -22.72
CA SER A 332 7.00 42.24 -21.90
C SER A 332 7.17 41.34 -20.67
N GLY A 333 6.19 40.50 -20.35
CA GLY A 333 6.23 39.59 -19.21
C GLY A 333 5.49 38.28 -19.48
N SER A 334 5.89 37.25 -18.77
CA SER A 334 5.27 35.94 -18.81
C SER A 334 5.17 35.28 -17.45
N SER A 335 4.17 34.42 -17.26
CA SER A 335 4.11 33.45 -16.16
C SER A 335 4.06 32.04 -16.75
N ARG A 336 4.95 31.18 -16.29
CA ARG A 336 5.17 29.84 -16.83
C ARG A 336 5.03 28.83 -15.70
N GLU A 337 4.05 27.97 -15.78
CA GLU A 337 3.80 26.93 -14.78
C GLU A 337 3.94 25.55 -15.41
N ALA A 338 4.72 24.67 -14.78
CA ALA A 338 4.86 23.28 -15.19
C ALA A 338 4.49 22.36 -14.02
N ARG A 339 3.66 21.38 -14.29
CA ARG A 339 3.33 20.30 -13.36
C ARG A 339 3.74 18.99 -13.98
N GLU A 340 4.77 18.37 -13.43
CA GLU A 340 5.32 17.14 -13.99
C GLU A 340 5.25 16.02 -13.00
N GLN A 341 4.91 14.84 -13.49
CA GLN A 341 5.00 13.58 -12.75
C GLN A 341 5.50 12.47 -13.67
N SER A 342 6.20 11.51 -13.12
CA SER A 342 6.83 10.48 -13.92
C SER A 342 6.94 9.18 -13.14
N SER A 343 6.57 8.10 -13.80
CA SER A 343 6.77 6.74 -13.35
C SER A 343 7.77 6.00 -14.26
N PHE A 344 7.94 4.71 -14.01
CA PHE A 344 8.69 3.84 -14.92
C PHE A 344 7.94 3.50 -16.21
N PHE A 345 6.62 3.77 -16.28
CA PHE A 345 5.81 3.51 -17.48
C PHE A 345 5.57 4.77 -18.32
N VAL A 346 5.23 5.88 -17.64
CA VAL A 346 4.68 7.08 -18.28
C VAL A 346 5.24 8.33 -17.62
N GLY A 347 5.63 9.31 -18.42
CA GLY A 347 5.78 10.70 -18.01
C GLY A 347 4.54 11.49 -18.36
N TYR A 348 4.11 12.39 -17.49
CA TYR A 348 3.00 13.30 -17.72
C TYR A 348 3.43 14.71 -17.30
N GLY A 349 3.24 15.66 -18.19
CA GLY A 349 3.47 17.07 -17.94
C GLY A 349 2.27 17.89 -18.35
N ASP A 350 1.89 18.85 -17.52
CA ASP A 350 0.87 19.86 -17.76
C ASP A 350 1.54 21.21 -17.67
N TYR A 351 1.45 21.99 -18.72
CA TYR A 351 2.21 23.22 -18.93
C TYR A 351 1.31 24.36 -19.30
N GLU A 352 1.51 25.51 -18.66
CA GLU A 352 0.76 26.73 -18.88
C GLU A 352 1.71 27.91 -19.07
N GLU A 353 1.53 28.67 -20.16
CA GLU A 353 2.23 29.91 -20.37
C GLU A 353 1.24 31.06 -20.58
N TYR A 354 1.33 32.05 -19.70
CA TYR A 354 0.52 33.26 -19.72
C TYR A 354 1.40 34.45 -20.08
N LEU A 355 0.99 35.22 -21.06
CA LEU A 355 1.69 36.44 -21.51
C LEU A 355 0.95 37.69 -21.06
N PHE A 356 1.67 38.74 -20.67
CA PHE A 356 1.12 40.03 -20.22
C PHE A 356 2.01 41.19 -20.55
N GLU A 357 1.43 42.39 -20.57
CA GLU A 357 2.14 43.67 -20.81
C GLU A 357 2.23 44.48 -19.53
N GLY A 358 3.44 44.86 -19.15
CA GLY A 358 3.72 45.75 -18.01
C GLY A 358 3.46 45.17 -16.63
N GLN A 359 3.60 46.00 -15.60
CA GLN A 359 3.40 45.58 -14.19
C GLN A 359 1.95 45.74 -13.68
N LYS A 360 1.15 46.55 -14.35
CA LYS A 360 -0.28 46.75 -14.06
C LYS A 360 -1.09 46.10 -15.19
N VAL A 361 -1.48 44.88 -15.00
CA VAL A 361 -2.12 44.10 -16.05
C VAL A 361 -3.64 44.25 -15.94
N THR A 362 -4.29 44.65 -17.00
CA THR A 362 -5.75 44.71 -17.11
C THR A 362 -6.33 43.40 -17.68
N SER A 363 -5.52 42.67 -18.43
CA SER A 363 -5.90 41.37 -18.96
C SER A 363 -4.66 40.48 -19.12
N VAL A 364 -4.79 39.20 -18.79
CA VAL A 364 -3.81 38.18 -19.09
C VAL A 364 -4.36 37.38 -20.28
N LYS A 365 -3.54 37.19 -21.29
CA LYS A 365 -3.87 36.32 -22.40
C LYS A 365 -3.24 34.96 -22.16
N VAL A 366 -4.06 33.89 -22.17
CA VAL A 366 -3.53 32.52 -22.21
C VAL A 366 -2.86 32.37 -23.57
N ALA A 367 -1.55 32.15 -23.54
CA ALA A 367 -0.78 32.06 -24.77
C ALA A 367 -0.67 30.61 -25.25
N ASN A 368 -0.46 29.69 -24.32
CA ASN A 368 -0.25 28.29 -24.62
C ASN A 368 -0.53 27.44 -23.39
N THR A 369 -1.40 26.45 -23.51
CA THR A 369 -1.57 25.39 -22.52
C THR A 369 -1.44 24.05 -23.21
N TYR A 370 -0.65 23.15 -22.66
CA TYR A 370 -0.50 21.84 -23.29
C TYR A 370 -0.13 20.75 -22.28
N GLU A 371 -0.60 19.56 -22.59
CA GLU A 371 -0.28 18.34 -21.88
C GLU A 371 0.65 17.48 -22.73
N VAL A 372 1.66 16.90 -22.10
CA VAL A 372 2.58 15.96 -22.75
C VAL A 372 2.54 14.61 -22.02
N ILE A 373 2.14 13.58 -22.73
CA ILE A 373 2.16 12.20 -22.26
C ILE A 373 3.35 11.52 -22.94
N THR A 374 4.40 11.22 -22.17
CA THR A 374 5.59 10.51 -22.65
C THR A 374 5.47 9.04 -22.32
N VAL A 375 5.32 8.19 -23.32
CA VAL A 375 5.17 6.75 -23.17
C VAL A 375 6.55 6.08 -23.16
N LYS A 376 7.01 5.64 -21.99
CA LYS A 376 8.32 4.98 -21.84
C LYS A 376 8.31 3.51 -22.27
N THR A 377 7.12 2.93 -22.38
CA THR A 377 6.93 1.49 -22.68
C THR A 377 6.02 1.34 -23.89
N LYS A 378 6.60 1.03 -25.04
CA LYS A 378 5.95 1.07 -26.37
C LYS A 378 4.60 0.34 -26.47
N PHE A 379 4.41 -0.80 -25.76
CA PHE A 379 3.14 -1.53 -25.77
C PHE A 379 1.97 -0.77 -25.13
N LEU A 380 2.24 0.25 -24.31
CA LEU A 380 1.21 1.08 -23.67
C LEU A 380 0.73 2.23 -24.57
N TYR A 381 1.39 2.52 -25.68
CA TYR A 381 1.09 3.69 -26.52
C TYR A 381 -0.36 3.71 -26.98
N ASN A 382 -0.82 2.65 -27.65
CA ASN A 382 -2.19 2.57 -28.16
C ASN A 382 -3.24 2.58 -27.04
N PHE A 383 -2.92 1.95 -25.89
CA PHE A 383 -3.79 1.99 -24.72
C PHE A 383 -3.93 3.41 -24.17
N LEU A 384 -2.82 4.14 -24.05
CA LEU A 384 -2.82 5.52 -23.53
C LEU A 384 -3.46 6.51 -24.53
N LEU A 385 -3.25 6.29 -25.82
CA LEU A 385 -3.93 7.07 -26.86
C LEU A 385 -5.45 6.87 -26.78
N GLY A 386 -5.91 5.63 -26.61
CA GLY A 386 -7.33 5.33 -26.36
C GLY A 386 -7.86 5.99 -25.10
N ALA A 387 -7.10 5.89 -23.99
CA ALA A 387 -7.44 6.51 -22.71
C ALA A 387 -7.47 8.06 -22.77
N PHE A 388 -6.61 8.66 -23.60
CA PHE A 388 -6.63 10.09 -23.90
C PHE A 388 -7.95 10.47 -24.59
N TYR A 389 -8.33 9.78 -25.65
CA TYR A 389 -9.60 10.03 -26.35
C TYR A 389 -10.82 9.79 -25.45
N GLU A 390 -10.84 8.74 -24.62
CA GLU A 390 -11.94 8.51 -23.67
C GLU A 390 -12.04 9.63 -22.63
N ARG A 391 -10.93 10.21 -22.21
CA ARG A 391 -10.90 11.36 -21.29
C ARG A 391 -11.41 12.63 -21.96
N GLU A 392 -10.94 12.93 -23.16
CA GLU A 392 -11.28 14.12 -23.93
C GLU A 392 -12.79 14.17 -24.20
N PHE A 393 -13.36 13.04 -24.64
CA PHE A 393 -14.77 12.93 -24.98
C PHE A 393 -15.67 12.46 -23.84
N ARG A 394 -15.22 12.48 -22.60
CA ARG A 394 -16.00 11.94 -21.45
C ARG A 394 -17.33 12.65 -21.23
N HIS A 395 -17.37 13.94 -21.44
CA HIS A 395 -18.54 14.77 -21.20
C HIS A 395 -19.37 15.03 -22.47
N SER A 396 -18.89 14.58 -23.62
CA SER A 396 -19.59 14.68 -24.88
C SER A 396 -20.58 13.51 -25.02
N ASP A 397 -21.77 13.81 -25.53
CA ASP A 397 -22.71 12.76 -25.90
C ASP A 397 -22.26 12.01 -27.17
N ASP A 398 -22.93 10.89 -27.49
CA ASP A 398 -22.54 10.08 -28.66
C ASP A 398 -22.73 10.82 -30.00
N ALA A 399 -23.63 11.80 -30.04
CA ALA A 399 -23.86 12.63 -31.23
C ALA A 399 -22.73 13.65 -31.41
N GLU A 400 -22.24 14.26 -30.34
CA GLU A 400 -21.06 15.14 -30.35
C GLU A 400 -19.78 14.40 -30.73
N LYS A 401 -19.59 13.18 -30.22
CA LYS A 401 -18.45 12.32 -30.56
C LYS A 401 -18.40 11.99 -32.05
N GLN A 402 -19.54 11.70 -32.65
CA GLN A 402 -19.64 11.41 -34.10
C GLN A 402 -19.36 12.63 -34.98
N LYS A 403 -19.53 13.83 -34.45
CA LYS A 403 -19.32 15.10 -35.18
C LYS A 403 -17.91 15.64 -35.00
N THR A 404 -17.13 15.12 -34.03
CA THR A 404 -15.78 15.54 -33.75
C THR A 404 -14.77 14.62 -34.43
N GLU A 405 -13.86 15.16 -35.19
CA GLU A 405 -12.80 14.42 -35.88
C GLU A 405 -11.46 15.15 -35.78
N TYR A 406 -10.37 14.39 -35.79
CA TYR A 406 -9.02 14.91 -35.91
C TYR A 406 -8.49 14.67 -37.30
N ARG A 407 -8.12 15.73 -38.01
CA ARG A 407 -7.54 15.64 -39.36
C ARG A 407 -6.07 16.04 -39.31
N ALA A 408 -5.23 15.24 -39.97
CA ALA A 408 -3.83 15.57 -40.11
C ALA A 408 -3.66 16.84 -40.93
N VAL A 409 -2.90 17.80 -40.41
CA VAL A 409 -2.62 19.08 -41.05
C VAL A 409 -1.12 19.26 -41.33
N TYR A 410 -0.26 18.49 -40.66
CA TYR A 410 1.16 18.41 -40.93
C TYR A 410 1.66 17.00 -40.62
N GLU A 411 2.45 16.42 -41.52
CA GLU A 411 3.02 15.08 -41.41
C GLU A 411 4.54 15.14 -41.68
N ALA A 412 5.33 14.56 -40.79
CA ALA A 412 6.78 14.42 -40.90
C ALA A 412 7.25 13.08 -40.32
N GLU A 413 8.47 12.67 -40.58
CA GLU A 413 9.08 11.49 -39.95
C GLU A 413 9.12 11.63 -38.42
N SER A 414 9.28 12.85 -37.89
CA SER A 414 9.33 13.19 -36.48
C SER A 414 7.96 13.04 -35.78
N GLY A 415 6.86 13.17 -36.50
CA GLY A 415 5.51 13.09 -35.94
C GLY A 415 4.45 13.72 -36.83
N THR A 416 3.21 13.60 -36.38
CA THR A 416 2.03 14.14 -37.10
C THR A 416 1.27 15.10 -36.20
N MET A 417 0.92 16.26 -36.73
CA MET A 417 0.07 17.25 -36.08
C MET A 417 -1.32 17.22 -36.65
N TYR A 418 -2.31 17.11 -35.77
CA TYR A 418 -3.72 17.04 -36.07
C TYR A 418 -4.42 18.28 -35.54
N ARG A 419 -5.42 18.76 -36.28
CA ARG A 419 -6.37 19.78 -35.85
C ARG A 419 -7.72 19.13 -35.58
N GLN A 420 -8.37 19.55 -34.52
CA GLN A 420 -9.72 19.10 -34.17
C GLN A 420 -10.74 19.82 -35.05
N TYR A 421 -11.74 19.08 -35.54
CA TYR A 421 -12.88 19.60 -36.33
C TYR A 421 -14.17 19.18 -35.65
N TYR A 422 -15.14 20.09 -35.62
CA TYR A 422 -16.50 19.83 -35.18
C TYR A 422 -17.48 20.16 -36.31
N GLU A 423 -18.33 19.21 -36.73
CA GLU A 423 -19.21 19.32 -37.88
C GLU A 423 -18.50 19.81 -39.18
N GLY A 424 -17.25 19.41 -39.35
CA GLY A 424 -16.43 19.80 -40.51
C GLY A 424 -15.80 21.18 -40.44
N LEU A 425 -16.04 21.95 -39.36
CA LEU A 425 -15.40 23.24 -39.10
C LEU A 425 -14.22 23.06 -38.14
N PRO A 426 -13.09 23.72 -38.37
CA PRO A 426 -11.94 23.63 -37.45
C PRO A 426 -12.29 24.21 -36.08
N VAL A 427 -12.01 23.46 -35.06
CA VAL A 427 -12.05 23.96 -33.66
C VAL A 427 -10.88 24.90 -33.47
N VAL A 428 -11.18 26.10 -33.00
CA VAL A 428 -10.17 27.13 -32.81
C VAL A 428 -9.30 26.74 -31.62
N HIS A 429 -7.99 26.79 -31.81
CA HIS A 429 -6.96 26.63 -30.76
C HIS A 429 -6.63 25.18 -30.37
N ASP A 430 -7.35 24.14 -30.75
CA ASP A 430 -7.15 22.76 -30.30
C ASP A 430 -6.36 21.89 -31.29
N TRP A 431 -5.20 21.42 -30.82
CA TRP A 431 -4.24 20.66 -31.61
C TRP A 431 -3.84 19.37 -30.88
N LEU A 432 -3.59 18.30 -31.64
CA LEU A 432 -3.07 17.04 -31.15
C LEU A 432 -1.80 16.70 -31.93
N ILE A 433 -0.70 16.40 -31.22
CA ILE A 433 0.56 16.01 -31.84
C ILE A 433 0.88 14.58 -31.37
N LEU A 434 1.13 13.71 -32.33
CA LEU A 434 1.52 12.33 -32.11
C LEU A 434 2.92 12.09 -32.65
N THR A 435 3.83 11.66 -31.77
CA THR A 435 5.18 11.22 -32.12
C THR A 435 5.35 9.74 -31.81
N GLU A 436 6.53 9.15 -32.01
CA GLU A 436 6.79 7.74 -31.71
C GLU A 436 6.46 7.35 -30.26
N ASN A 437 6.70 8.26 -29.32
CA ASN A 437 6.59 7.99 -27.88
C ASN A 437 5.87 9.09 -27.08
N LYS A 438 5.36 10.14 -27.72
CA LYS A 438 4.62 11.20 -27.04
C LYS A 438 3.26 11.45 -27.67
N ILE A 439 2.29 11.79 -26.83
CA ILE A 439 0.96 12.27 -27.16
C ILE A 439 0.85 13.66 -26.55
N VAL A 440 0.67 14.69 -27.36
CA VAL A 440 0.63 16.08 -26.90
C VAL A 440 -0.71 16.68 -27.30
N SER A 441 -1.49 17.10 -26.31
CA SER A 441 -2.69 17.90 -26.52
C SER A 441 -2.36 19.35 -26.23
N MET A 442 -2.67 20.24 -27.15
CA MET A 442 -2.24 21.63 -27.07
C MET A 442 -3.39 22.57 -27.40
N HIS A 443 -3.56 23.58 -26.56
CA HIS A 443 -4.45 24.71 -26.79
C HIS A 443 -3.61 25.95 -27.00
N LEU A 444 -3.58 26.45 -28.24
CA LEU A 444 -2.81 27.61 -28.65
C LEU A 444 -3.71 28.82 -28.83
N TYR A 445 -3.27 29.98 -28.42
CA TYR A 445 -4.00 31.23 -28.61
C TYR A 445 -3.92 31.75 -30.07
N LEU A 446 -3.21 31.05 -30.95
CA LEU A 446 -3.09 31.36 -32.36
C LEU A 446 -4.13 30.57 -33.16
N ASP A 447 -4.91 31.27 -34.01
CA ASP A 447 -5.98 30.67 -34.79
C ASP A 447 -5.47 29.77 -35.90
N ASP A 448 -4.41 30.19 -36.59
CA ASP A 448 -3.78 29.44 -37.67
C ASP A 448 -2.27 29.40 -37.52
N LEU A 449 -1.66 28.26 -37.76
CA LEU A 449 -0.23 28.03 -37.79
C LEU A 449 0.26 27.90 -39.24
N THR A 450 1.39 28.52 -39.53
CA THR A 450 2.13 28.28 -40.76
C THR A 450 2.79 26.89 -40.74
N GLU A 451 3.10 26.34 -41.90
CA GLU A 451 3.79 25.06 -42.03
C GLU A 451 5.15 25.06 -41.31
N GLU A 452 5.89 26.18 -41.35
CA GLU A 452 7.15 26.32 -40.62
C GLU A 452 6.97 26.29 -39.09
N GLN A 453 5.91 26.90 -38.58
CA GLN A 453 5.58 26.88 -37.16
C GLN A 453 5.17 25.47 -36.72
N MET A 454 4.33 24.77 -37.49
CA MET A 454 3.92 23.39 -37.24
C MET A 454 5.14 22.48 -37.19
N LYS A 455 6.08 22.65 -38.13
CA LYS A 455 7.34 21.92 -38.16
C LYS A 455 8.14 22.11 -36.88
N LYS A 456 8.38 23.36 -36.46
CA LYS A 456 9.13 23.69 -35.24
C LYS A 456 8.51 23.05 -34.01
N ILE A 457 7.18 23.08 -33.89
CA ILE A 457 6.43 22.49 -32.77
C ILE A 457 6.60 20.97 -32.77
N VAL A 458 6.39 20.30 -33.90
CA VAL A 458 6.49 18.84 -34.00
C VAL A 458 7.91 18.36 -33.73
N ASP A 459 8.93 19.01 -34.33
CA ASP A 459 10.32 18.65 -34.13
C ASP A 459 10.75 18.80 -32.66
N LYS A 460 10.26 19.85 -31.96
CA LYS A 460 10.54 20.08 -30.55
C LYS A 460 10.00 18.97 -29.64
N PHE A 461 8.84 18.41 -29.94
CA PHE A 461 8.30 17.28 -29.20
C PHE A 461 8.84 15.92 -29.63
N ALA A 462 9.48 15.81 -30.77
CA ALA A 462 10.14 14.59 -31.22
C ALA A 462 11.49 14.34 -30.54
N GLU A 463 12.18 15.41 -30.10
CA GLU A 463 13.38 15.34 -29.26
C GLU A 463 13.05 14.77 -27.86
#